data_8ea185c45a76fb006493b05224cbc25b
#
_entry.id   8ea185c45a76fb006493b05224cbc25b
#
_cell.length_a   1.000
_cell.length_b   1.000
_cell.length_c   1.000
_cell.angle_alpha   90.00
_cell.angle_beta   90.00
_cell.angle_gamma   90.00
#
_symmetry.space_group_name_H-M   'P 1'
#
loop_
_entity.id
_entity.type
_entity.pdbx_description
1 polymer ?
#
loop_
_entity_poly.entity_id
_entity_poly.type
_entity_poly.pdbx_seq_one_letter_code
_entity_poly.pdbx_strand_id
1 'polypeptide(L)'
;MNAAHLSRWRLDGQTALVTGASRGIGLACARELAALGAQPLLVARDESQLQAACEEIAEDFPDSRPRSFAADLSEPEDRLAVFDWIADLGAPLSLLVNNAGGNIKKATLEYTGDDLHKLFELNLVAAFELCKLAHPQLAQHANAAIVNVGSVSGATHVRTGAPYGLSKAALHQLTANLACEWADDGIRVNAVAPWYIRTQRTGPALSDPDYLDEVLERTPMGRIGEPEEVAGAVAFLCMPASSYITASVIAVDGGFLRYGF
;
A
#
# COMPACT_ATOMS: atom_id res chain seq x y z
N MET A 1 -6.84 7.60 -30.87
CA MET A 1 -7.08 8.15 -29.53
C MET A 1 -6.19 9.37 -29.34
N ASN A 2 -6.71 10.47 -28.79
CA ASN A 2 -5.92 11.70 -28.55
C ASN A 2 -4.86 11.42 -27.48
N ALA A 3 -3.60 11.83 -27.68
CA ALA A 3 -2.49 11.65 -26.74
C ALA A 3 -2.81 12.21 -25.34
N ALA A 4 -3.52 13.35 -25.28
CA ALA A 4 -3.98 13.94 -24.00
C ALA A 4 -5.00 13.07 -23.25
N HIS A 5 -5.75 12.20 -23.94
CA HIS A 5 -6.64 11.25 -23.26
C HIS A 5 -5.86 10.09 -22.65
N LEU A 6 -4.83 9.59 -23.34
CA LEU A 6 -4.01 8.50 -22.88
C LEU A 6 -3.09 8.91 -21.70
N SER A 7 -2.59 10.16 -21.69
CA SER A 7 -1.72 10.64 -20.60
C SER A 7 -2.38 10.61 -19.21
N ARG A 8 -3.73 10.66 -19.14
CA ARG A 8 -4.45 10.53 -17.88
C ARG A 8 -4.31 9.14 -17.23
N TRP A 9 -3.96 8.13 -18.02
CA TRP A 9 -3.80 6.73 -17.62
C TRP A 9 -2.33 6.33 -17.50
N ARG A 10 -1.45 7.31 -17.40
CA ARG A 10 -0.01 7.11 -17.28
C ARG A 10 0.56 7.86 -16.09
N LEU A 11 1.75 7.43 -15.66
CA LEU A 11 2.51 7.99 -14.55
C LEU A 11 3.90 8.45 -15.00
N ASP A 12 4.05 8.79 -16.28
CA ASP A 12 5.33 9.21 -16.85
C ASP A 12 5.89 10.42 -16.09
N GLY A 13 7.15 10.31 -15.65
CA GLY A 13 7.83 11.35 -14.88
C GLY A 13 7.45 11.45 -13.40
N GLN A 14 6.62 10.54 -12.90
CA GLN A 14 6.28 10.46 -11.49
C GLN A 14 7.30 9.59 -10.72
N THR A 15 7.62 9.97 -9.49
CA THR A 15 8.43 9.16 -8.57
C THR A 15 7.53 8.62 -7.46
N ALA A 16 7.54 7.32 -7.26
CA ALA A 16 6.64 6.61 -6.35
C ALA A 16 7.41 5.89 -5.23
N LEU A 17 7.27 6.33 -3.99
CA LEU A 17 7.75 5.58 -2.83
C LEU A 17 6.75 4.46 -2.49
N VAL A 18 7.23 3.21 -2.50
CA VAL A 18 6.41 2.03 -2.16
C VAL A 18 7.03 1.32 -0.96
N THR A 19 6.30 1.25 0.15
CA THR A 19 6.77 0.59 1.36
C THR A 19 6.37 -0.88 1.44
N GLY A 20 7.22 -1.73 2.05
CA GLY A 20 7.02 -3.18 2.05
C GLY A 20 7.08 -3.78 0.64
N ALA A 21 7.94 -3.23 -0.22
CA ALA A 21 7.95 -3.48 -1.65
C ALA A 21 8.84 -4.65 -2.11
N SER A 22 9.45 -5.40 -1.18
CA SER A 22 10.32 -6.54 -1.55
C SER A 22 9.55 -7.77 -2.04
N ARG A 23 8.22 -7.84 -1.82
CA ARG A 23 7.37 -9.00 -2.19
C ARG A 23 5.88 -8.70 -2.10
N GLY A 24 5.05 -9.62 -2.60
CA GLY A 24 3.59 -9.59 -2.47
C GLY A 24 2.96 -8.32 -3.04
N ILE A 25 1.98 -7.74 -2.32
CA ILE A 25 1.22 -6.58 -2.79
C ILE A 25 2.14 -5.39 -3.06
N GLY A 26 3.14 -5.12 -2.20
CA GLY A 26 4.05 -3.99 -2.39
C GLY A 26 4.91 -4.12 -3.65
N LEU A 27 5.46 -5.32 -3.92
CA LEU A 27 6.19 -5.58 -5.15
C LEU A 27 5.29 -5.45 -6.38
N ALA A 28 4.08 -6.02 -6.34
CA ALA A 28 3.11 -5.89 -7.43
C ALA A 28 2.75 -4.41 -7.69
N CYS A 29 2.57 -3.60 -6.63
CA CYS A 29 2.37 -2.16 -6.79
C CYS A 29 3.56 -1.47 -7.46
N ALA A 30 4.79 -1.77 -7.03
CA ALA A 30 5.99 -1.18 -7.63
C ALA A 30 6.11 -1.53 -9.13
N ARG A 31 5.82 -2.79 -9.51
CA ARG A 31 5.80 -3.26 -10.91
C ARG A 31 4.73 -2.55 -11.73
N GLU A 32 3.51 -2.48 -11.21
CA GLU A 32 2.39 -1.83 -11.91
C GLU A 32 2.67 -0.34 -12.16
N LEU A 33 3.21 0.37 -11.14
CA LEU A 33 3.59 1.77 -11.27
C LEU A 33 4.73 1.95 -12.29
N ALA A 34 5.72 1.05 -12.33
CA ALA A 34 6.79 1.03 -13.32
C ALA A 34 6.27 0.82 -14.75
N ALA A 35 5.36 -0.14 -14.94
CA ALA A 35 4.70 -0.40 -16.23
C ALA A 35 3.94 0.82 -16.77
N LEU A 36 3.45 1.67 -15.89
CA LEU A 36 2.73 2.89 -16.21
C LEU A 36 3.64 4.11 -16.39
N GLY A 37 4.96 3.95 -16.23
CA GLY A 37 5.97 4.98 -16.51
C GLY A 37 6.50 5.71 -15.28
N ALA A 38 6.12 5.30 -14.05
CA ALA A 38 6.70 5.87 -12.84
C ALA A 38 8.09 5.30 -12.55
N GLN A 39 8.90 6.05 -11.80
CA GLN A 39 10.11 5.58 -11.16
C GLN A 39 9.78 5.06 -9.76
N PRO A 40 9.80 3.75 -9.49
CA PRO A 40 9.51 3.23 -8.15
C PRO A 40 10.75 3.30 -7.26
N LEU A 41 10.54 3.76 -6.02
CA LEU A 41 11.47 3.74 -4.91
C LEU A 41 10.98 2.70 -3.92
N LEU A 42 11.69 1.59 -3.78
CA LEU A 42 11.29 0.43 -2.99
C LEU A 42 11.90 0.49 -1.59
N VAL A 43 11.09 0.38 -0.56
CA VAL A 43 11.55 0.32 0.83
C VAL A 43 11.03 -0.95 1.51
N ALA A 44 11.92 -1.71 2.14
CA ALA A 44 11.63 -2.85 2.99
C ALA A 44 12.86 -3.15 3.87
N ARG A 45 12.78 -4.16 4.76
CA ARG A 45 13.87 -4.48 5.69
C ARG A 45 14.99 -5.32 5.08
N ASP A 46 14.67 -6.15 4.11
CA ASP A 46 15.60 -7.12 3.53
C ASP A 46 16.22 -6.56 2.25
N GLU A 47 17.49 -6.18 2.34
CA GLU A 47 18.24 -5.57 1.25
C GLU A 47 18.37 -6.53 0.03
N SER A 48 18.60 -7.82 0.30
CA SER A 48 18.78 -8.79 -0.78
C SER A 48 17.49 -9.01 -1.58
N GLN A 49 16.34 -9.07 -0.91
CA GLN A 49 15.04 -9.17 -1.56
C GLN A 49 14.69 -7.87 -2.32
N LEU A 50 15.07 -6.71 -1.80
CA LEU A 50 14.88 -5.43 -2.48
C LEU A 50 15.72 -5.34 -3.75
N GLN A 51 16.98 -5.78 -3.69
CA GLN A 51 17.85 -5.80 -4.85
C GLN A 51 17.29 -6.69 -5.95
N ALA A 52 16.86 -7.91 -5.62
CA ALA A 52 16.24 -8.83 -6.57
C ALA A 52 14.93 -8.23 -7.16
N ALA A 53 14.12 -7.56 -6.35
CA ALA A 53 12.92 -6.88 -6.83
C ALA A 53 13.23 -5.73 -7.81
N CYS A 54 14.29 -4.96 -7.55
CA CYS A 54 14.73 -3.91 -8.47
C CYS A 54 15.24 -4.49 -9.78
N GLU A 55 16.01 -5.59 -9.75
CA GLU A 55 16.51 -6.28 -10.95
C GLU A 55 15.35 -6.79 -11.81
N GLU A 56 14.37 -7.46 -11.20
CA GLU A 56 13.16 -7.95 -11.87
C GLU A 56 12.36 -6.81 -12.53
N ILE A 57 12.16 -5.68 -11.82
CA ILE A 57 11.46 -4.52 -12.36
C ILE A 57 12.25 -3.87 -13.51
N ALA A 58 13.58 -3.76 -13.37
CA ALA A 58 14.42 -3.14 -14.39
C ALA A 58 14.53 -4.00 -15.67
N GLU A 59 14.45 -5.35 -15.54
CA GLU A 59 14.40 -6.25 -16.68
C GLU A 59 13.12 -6.07 -17.49
N ASP A 60 11.96 -6.01 -16.81
CA ASP A 60 10.66 -5.87 -17.47
C ASP A 60 10.38 -4.43 -17.95
N PHE A 61 10.86 -3.43 -17.19
CA PHE A 61 10.58 -2.01 -17.42
C PHE A 61 11.88 -1.17 -17.34
N PRO A 62 12.79 -1.25 -18.35
CA PRO A 62 14.13 -0.63 -18.27
C PRO A 62 14.11 0.88 -18.06
N ASP A 63 13.09 1.57 -18.55
CA ASP A 63 12.96 3.03 -18.44
C ASP A 63 12.51 3.48 -17.03
N SER A 64 12.00 2.58 -16.19
CA SER A 64 11.47 2.90 -14.86
C SER A 64 12.53 3.22 -13.81
N ARG A 65 13.78 2.72 -14.00
CA ARG A 65 14.95 2.97 -13.14
C ARG A 65 14.65 2.78 -11.64
N PRO A 66 14.20 1.58 -11.23
CA PRO A 66 13.86 1.33 -9.82
C PRO A 66 15.09 1.54 -8.93
N ARG A 67 14.87 2.00 -7.70
CA ARG A 67 15.86 2.15 -6.65
C ARG A 67 15.32 1.56 -5.36
N SER A 68 16.19 1.13 -4.47
CA SER A 68 15.78 0.57 -3.19
C SER A 68 16.60 1.09 -2.03
N PHE A 69 16.00 1.06 -0.85
CA PHE A 69 16.62 1.39 0.43
C PHE A 69 16.11 0.44 1.51
N ALA A 70 17.04 -0.19 2.23
CA ALA A 70 16.69 -1.08 3.34
C ALA A 70 16.40 -0.28 4.61
N ALA A 71 15.19 -0.45 5.18
CA ALA A 71 14.77 0.25 6.39
C ALA A 71 13.71 -0.55 7.16
N ASP A 72 13.76 -0.54 8.48
CA ASP A 72 12.66 -0.98 9.35
C ASP A 72 11.77 0.21 9.71
N LEU A 73 10.65 0.34 9.05
CA LEU A 73 9.73 1.47 9.23
C LEU A 73 9.03 1.50 10.60
N SER A 74 9.24 0.50 11.47
CA SER A 74 8.87 0.59 12.88
C SER A 74 9.81 1.50 13.68
N GLU A 75 11.02 1.79 13.15
CA GLU A 75 12.02 2.62 13.79
C GLU A 75 11.95 4.07 13.26
N PRO A 76 11.84 5.10 14.16
CA PRO A 76 11.75 6.50 13.74
C PRO A 76 12.95 6.98 12.91
N GLU A 77 14.16 6.56 13.28
CA GLU A 77 15.41 6.95 12.61
C GLU A 77 15.44 6.44 11.16
N ASP A 78 14.96 5.22 10.94
CA ASP A 78 14.91 4.62 9.60
C ASP A 78 13.90 5.36 8.70
N ARG A 79 12.77 5.85 9.27
CA ARG A 79 11.82 6.68 8.52
C ARG A 79 12.45 7.97 8.04
N LEU A 80 13.26 8.63 8.87
CA LEU A 80 14.01 9.83 8.49
C LEU A 80 15.07 9.52 7.42
N ALA A 81 15.84 8.43 7.62
CA ALA A 81 16.87 8.01 6.67
C ALA A 81 16.31 7.71 5.27
N VAL A 82 15.08 7.21 5.15
CA VAL A 82 14.40 7.04 3.85
C VAL A 82 14.24 8.38 3.13
N PHE A 83 13.85 9.46 3.83
CA PHE A 83 13.67 10.77 3.20
C PHE A 83 14.99 11.50 2.92
N ASP A 84 16.02 11.27 3.74
CA ASP A 84 17.38 11.76 3.43
C ASP A 84 17.89 11.07 2.15
N TRP A 85 17.72 9.76 2.03
CA TRP A 85 18.04 9.03 0.81
C TRP A 85 17.28 9.55 -0.42
N ILE A 86 15.97 9.81 -0.31
CA ILE A 86 15.17 10.37 -1.42
C ILE A 86 15.69 11.75 -1.83
N ALA A 87 16.09 12.58 -0.86
CA ALA A 87 16.67 13.90 -1.12
C ALA A 87 18.00 13.78 -1.87
N ASP A 88 18.87 12.84 -1.48
CA ASP A 88 20.15 12.58 -2.13
C ASP A 88 20.00 12.08 -3.58
N LEU A 89 18.92 11.37 -3.89
CA LEU A 89 18.62 10.97 -5.27
C LEU A 89 18.24 12.16 -6.17
N GLY A 90 17.87 13.30 -5.59
CA GLY A 90 17.39 14.46 -6.34
C GLY A 90 16.11 14.17 -7.14
N ALA A 91 15.38 13.14 -6.80
CA ALA A 91 14.15 12.74 -7.46
C ALA A 91 12.93 13.22 -6.65
N PRO A 92 12.17 14.21 -7.13
CA PRO A 92 11.05 14.76 -6.39
C PRO A 92 9.93 13.70 -6.25
N LEU A 93 9.56 13.41 -5.00
CA LEU A 93 8.52 12.43 -4.68
C LEU A 93 7.13 12.99 -5.02
N SER A 94 6.37 12.27 -5.83
CA SER A 94 5.01 12.65 -6.22
C SER A 94 3.94 11.64 -5.79
N LEU A 95 4.34 10.39 -5.50
CA LEU A 95 3.42 9.31 -5.11
C LEU A 95 3.96 8.58 -3.87
N LEU A 96 3.07 8.29 -2.92
CA LEU A 96 3.39 7.46 -1.74
C LEU A 96 2.41 6.30 -1.63
N VAL A 97 2.91 5.07 -1.59
CA VAL A 97 2.12 3.86 -1.33
C VAL A 97 2.54 3.28 0.02
N ASN A 98 1.73 3.51 1.05
CA ASN A 98 1.91 2.92 2.38
C ASN A 98 1.36 1.49 2.39
N ASN A 99 2.22 0.52 2.08
CA ASN A 99 1.86 -0.90 2.06
C ASN A 99 2.55 -1.69 3.19
N ALA A 100 3.66 -1.20 3.75
CA ALA A 100 4.32 -1.87 4.87
C ALA A 100 3.34 -2.14 6.01
N GLY A 101 3.39 -3.35 6.55
CA GLY A 101 2.49 -3.73 7.62
C GLY A 101 2.70 -5.17 8.05
N GLY A 102 2.17 -5.51 9.22
CA GLY A 102 2.27 -6.83 9.82
C GLY A 102 0.99 -7.25 10.52
N ASN A 103 0.94 -8.51 10.93
CA ASN A 103 -0.10 -9.02 11.81
C ASN A 103 0.50 -10.01 12.83
N ILE A 104 -0.04 -10.00 14.03
CA ILE A 104 0.18 -10.99 15.09
C ILE A 104 -1.22 -11.58 15.36
N LYS A 105 -1.47 -12.82 14.94
CA LYS A 105 -2.78 -13.46 15.09
C LYS A 105 -2.87 -14.18 16.43
N LYS A 106 -3.71 -13.67 17.33
CA LYS A 106 -3.99 -14.23 18.67
C LYS A 106 -5.46 -14.04 19.02
N ALA A 107 -5.96 -14.75 20.03
CA ALA A 107 -7.21 -14.40 20.70
C ALA A 107 -7.03 -13.09 21.50
N THR A 108 -8.10 -12.32 21.68
CA THR A 108 -8.00 -10.97 22.29
C THR A 108 -7.38 -10.99 23.68
N LEU A 109 -7.68 -12.00 24.48
CA LEU A 109 -7.13 -12.14 25.85
C LEU A 109 -5.65 -12.52 25.91
N GLU A 110 -5.07 -12.96 24.79
CA GLU A 110 -3.65 -13.39 24.70
C GLU A 110 -2.73 -12.27 24.23
N TYR A 111 -3.28 -11.12 23.80
CA TYR A 111 -2.45 -9.99 23.39
C TYR A 111 -1.83 -9.29 24.59
N THR A 112 -0.54 -9.02 24.48
CA THR A 112 0.19 -8.14 25.40
C THR A 112 0.10 -6.68 24.94
N GLY A 113 0.45 -5.74 25.84
CA GLY A 113 0.62 -4.33 25.47
C GLY A 113 1.67 -4.15 24.36
N ASP A 114 2.75 -4.93 24.41
CA ASP A 114 3.82 -4.89 23.40
C ASP A 114 3.35 -5.37 22.01
N ASP A 115 2.51 -6.41 21.96
CA ASP A 115 1.92 -6.84 20.68
C ASP A 115 1.08 -5.71 20.04
N LEU A 116 0.29 -5.02 20.88
CA LEU A 116 -0.53 -3.88 20.43
C LEU A 116 0.36 -2.75 19.91
N HIS A 117 1.36 -2.33 20.69
CA HIS A 117 2.28 -1.25 20.30
C HIS A 117 3.01 -1.58 19.00
N LYS A 118 3.59 -2.79 18.85
CA LYS A 118 4.26 -3.22 17.61
C LYS A 118 3.36 -3.16 16.39
N LEU A 119 2.11 -3.61 16.53
CA LEU A 119 1.17 -3.58 15.41
C LEU A 119 0.77 -2.15 15.01
N PHE A 120 0.53 -1.29 16.01
CA PHE A 120 0.20 0.10 15.74
C PHE A 120 1.38 0.87 15.18
N GLU A 121 2.59 0.66 15.72
CA GLU A 121 3.81 1.31 15.24
C GLU A 121 4.01 1.05 13.74
N LEU A 122 4.00 -0.23 13.33
CA LEU A 122 4.24 -0.56 11.93
C LEU A 122 3.05 -0.23 11.00
N ASN A 123 1.80 -0.51 11.43
CA ASN A 123 0.64 -0.43 10.55
C ASN A 123 0.02 0.96 10.45
N LEU A 124 0.24 1.82 11.44
CA LEU A 124 -0.39 3.14 11.56
C LEU A 124 0.62 4.26 11.73
N VAL A 125 1.45 4.20 12.78
CA VAL A 125 2.38 5.31 13.11
C VAL A 125 3.39 5.51 11.98
N ALA A 126 3.95 4.42 11.44
CA ALA A 126 4.85 4.49 10.29
C ALA A 126 4.18 5.18 9.09
N ALA A 127 2.95 4.80 8.72
CA ALA A 127 2.22 5.42 7.62
C ALA A 127 1.93 6.90 7.89
N PHE A 128 1.53 7.26 9.12
CA PHE A 128 1.29 8.65 9.52
C PHE A 128 2.55 9.52 9.39
N GLU A 129 3.68 9.05 9.93
CA GLU A 129 4.94 9.78 9.86
C GLU A 129 5.48 9.89 8.42
N LEU A 130 5.38 8.82 7.62
CA LEU A 130 5.77 8.87 6.21
C LEU A 130 4.91 9.85 5.42
N CYS A 131 3.61 9.94 5.68
CA CYS A 131 2.74 10.95 5.06
C CYS A 131 3.21 12.37 5.39
N LYS A 132 3.54 12.65 6.66
CA LYS A 132 4.07 13.96 7.09
C LYS A 132 5.40 14.30 6.43
N LEU A 133 6.33 13.34 6.41
CA LEU A 133 7.65 13.53 5.79
C LEU A 133 7.56 13.73 4.27
N ALA A 134 6.60 13.07 3.60
CA ALA A 134 6.36 13.19 2.17
C ALA A 134 5.68 14.51 1.78
N HIS A 135 4.84 15.07 2.66
CA HIS A 135 3.99 16.22 2.36
C HIS A 135 4.70 17.39 1.67
N PRO A 136 5.90 17.87 2.13
CA PRO A 136 6.56 19.02 1.52
C PRO A 136 6.95 18.80 0.06
N GLN A 137 7.26 17.56 -0.33
CA GLN A 137 7.56 17.20 -1.71
C GLN A 137 6.26 17.01 -2.53
N LEU A 138 5.29 16.29 -1.99
CA LEU A 138 4.01 16.02 -2.64
C LEU A 138 3.27 17.34 -2.99
N ALA A 139 3.24 18.30 -2.09
CA ALA A 139 2.60 19.60 -2.30
C ALA A 139 3.19 20.43 -3.47
N GLN A 140 4.35 20.04 -4.00
CA GLN A 140 4.97 20.67 -5.15
C GLN A 140 4.54 20.07 -6.49
N HIS A 141 3.74 18.97 -6.46
CA HIS A 141 3.34 18.24 -7.66
C HIS A 141 1.84 18.35 -7.94
N ALA A 142 1.49 18.71 -9.17
CA ALA A 142 0.10 18.88 -9.60
C ALA A 142 -0.76 17.58 -9.53
N ASN A 143 -0.13 16.41 -9.49
CA ASN A 143 -0.80 15.10 -9.48
C ASN A 143 -0.34 14.24 -8.29
N ALA A 144 -0.11 14.87 -7.15
CA ALA A 144 0.32 14.14 -5.96
C ALA A 144 -0.77 13.18 -5.44
N ALA A 145 -0.35 11.98 -5.04
CA ALA A 145 -1.27 11.03 -4.44
C ALA A 145 -0.61 10.18 -3.35
N ILE A 146 -1.38 9.90 -2.31
CA ILE A 146 -1.06 8.91 -1.28
C ILE A 146 -2.10 7.79 -1.37
N VAL A 147 -1.64 6.55 -1.39
CA VAL A 147 -2.50 5.37 -1.32
C VAL A 147 -2.09 4.50 -0.14
N ASN A 148 -3.01 4.33 0.80
CA ASN A 148 -2.80 3.48 1.97
C ASN A 148 -3.35 2.07 1.72
N VAL A 149 -2.54 1.03 1.89
CA VAL A 149 -3.01 -0.36 1.81
C VAL A 149 -3.59 -0.75 3.17
N GLY A 150 -4.90 -0.59 3.26
CA GLY A 150 -5.72 -0.95 4.41
C GLY A 150 -5.98 -2.45 4.48
N SER A 151 -7.22 -2.81 4.82
CA SER A 151 -7.76 -4.17 4.81
C SER A 151 -9.27 -4.10 5.00
N VAL A 152 -10.00 -5.09 4.53
CA VAL A 152 -11.41 -5.29 4.91
C VAL A 152 -11.58 -5.42 6.44
N SER A 153 -10.53 -5.86 7.16
CA SER A 153 -10.52 -5.92 8.63
C SER A 153 -10.68 -4.55 9.30
N GLY A 154 -10.42 -3.46 8.59
CA GLY A 154 -10.67 -2.10 9.07
C GLY A 154 -12.14 -1.66 8.96
N ALA A 155 -12.96 -2.43 8.23
CA ALA A 155 -14.37 -2.12 8.00
C ALA A 155 -15.32 -3.14 8.64
N THR A 156 -14.86 -4.37 8.91
CA THR A 156 -15.69 -5.43 9.50
C THR A 156 -14.85 -6.41 10.31
N HIS A 157 -15.50 -7.25 11.09
CA HIS A 157 -14.84 -8.32 11.82
C HIS A 157 -14.26 -9.35 10.88
N VAL A 158 -12.98 -9.67 11.08
CA VAL A 158 -12.27 -10.78 10.44
C VAL A 158 -11.43 -11.50 11.50
N ARG A 159 -11.26 -12.82 11.39
CA ARG A 159 -10.47 -13.65 12.33
C ARG A 159 -8.94 -13.40 12.22
N THR A 160 -8.53 -12.14 12.11
CA THR A 160 -7.14 -11.69 12.05
C THR A 160 -6.60 -11.17 13.38
N GLY A 161 -7.48 -11.05 14.38
CA GLY A 161 -7.18 -10.47 15.68
C GLY A 161 -7.56 -8.99 15.79
N ALA A 162 -8.03 -8.57 16.97
CA ALA A 162 -8.55 -7.22 17.19
C ALA A 162 -7.53 -6.11 16.91
N PRO A 163 -6.26 -6.14 17.38
CA PRO A 163 -5.30 -5.07 17.15
C PRO A 163 -5.02 -4.78 15.67
N TYR A 164 -5.02 -5.82 14.82
CA TYR A 164 -4.85 -5.63 13.38
C TYR A 164 -6.04 -4.87 12.78
N GLY A 165 -7.27 -5.31 13.07
CA GLY A 165 -8.49 -4.62 12.62
C GLY A 165 -8.52 -3.17 13.08
N LEU A 166 -8.20 -2.90 14.36
CA LEU A 166 -8.11 -1.55 14.92
C LEU A 166 -7.08 -0.68 14.18
N SER A 167 -5.88 -1.20 13.92
CA SER A 167 -4.85 -0.44 13.20
C SER A 167 -5.27 -0.11 11.76
N LYS A 168 -5.98 -1.03 11.08
CA LYS A 168 -6.47 -0.80 9.71
C LYS A 168 -7.69 0.12 9.66
N ALA A 169 -8.57 0.09 10.67
CA ALA A 169 -9.64 1.07 10.83
C ALA A 169 -9.09 2.48 11.07
N ALA A 170 -8.07 2.60 11.93
CA ALA A 170 -7.38 3.87 12.16
C ALA A 170 -6.69 4.39 10.90
N LEU A 171 -6.10 3.51 10.07
CA LEU A 171 -5.50 3.89 8.78
C LEU A 171 -6.56 4.39 7.78
N HIS A 172 -7.76 3.81 7.76
CA HIS A 172 -8.89 4.34 6.96
C HIS A 172 -9.31 5.73 7.44
N GLN A 173 -9.37 5.95 8.76
CA GLN A 173 -9.68 7.27 9.31
C GLN A 173 -8.57 8.29 9.02
N LEU A 174 -7.29 7.91 9.13
CA LEU A 174 -6.17 8.74 8.73
C LEU A 174 -6.29 9.16 7.26
N THR A 175 -6.64 8.24 6.38
CA THR A 175 -6.88 8.51 4.95
C THR A 175 -7.91 9.62 4.75
N ALA A 176 -9.05 9.55 5.45
CA ALA A 176 -10.11 10.55 5.35
C ALA A 176 -9.68 11.93 5.86
N ASN A 177 -8.96 11.96 7.00
CA ASN A 177 -8.48 13.21 7.60
C ASN A 177 -7.48 13.91 6.67
N LEU A 178 -6.41 13.21 6.26
CA LEU A 178 -5.38 13.79 5.40
C LEU A 178 -5.93 14.22 4.03
N ALA A 179 -6.90 13.47 3.48
CA ALA A 179 -7.55 13.83 2.23
C ALA A 179 -8.27 15.18 2.30
N CYS A 180 -8.90 15.48 3.44
CA CYS A 180 -9.59 16.75 3.64
C CYS A 180 -8.64 17.89 4.01
N GLU A 181 -7.64 17.61 4.85
CA GLU A 181 -6.66 18.62 5.27
C GLU A 181 -5.75 19.09 4.13
N TRP A 182 -5.36 18.18 3.22
CA TRP A 182 -4.37 18.46 2.16
C TRP A 182 -4.98 18.64 0.78
N ALA A 183 -6.31 18.78 0.71
CA ALA A 183 -6.99 19.02 -0.56
C ALA A 183 -6.54 20.33 -1.23
N ASP A 184 -6.35 21.39 -0.43
CA ASP A 184 -5.87 22.70 -0.92
C ASP A 184 -4.41 22.67 -1.34
N ASP A 185 -3.62 21.69 -0.85
CA ASP A 185 -2.25 21.43 -1.29
C ASP A 185 -2.19 20.60 -2.57
N GLY A 186 -3.35 20.19 -3.13
CA GLY A 186 -3.44 19.38 -4.34
C GLY A 186 -3.11 17.90 -4.14
N ILE A 187 -3.04 17.42 -2.90
CA ILE A 187 -2.70 16.01 -2.56
C ILE A 187 -3.98 15.20 -2.38
N ARG A 188 -4.15 14.15 -3.18
CA ARG A 188 -5.23 13.17 -2.98
C ARG A 188 -4.75 12.04 -2.07
N VAL A 189 -5.60 11.66 -1.09
CA VAL A 189 -5.29 10.56 -0.18
C VAL A 189 -6.43 9.56 -0.21
N ASN A 190 -6.13 8.32 -0.60
CA ASN A 190 -7.09 7.24 -0.71
C ASN A 190 -6.55 5.96 -0.05
N ALA A 191 -7.39 4.97 0.11
CA ALA A 191 -7.00 3.65 0.57
C ALA A 191 -7.60 2.55 -0.31
N VAL A 192 -6.94 1.39 -0.32
CA VAL A 192 -7.50 0.13 -0.79
C VAL A 192 -7.72 -0.79 0.41
N ALA A 193 -8.76 -1.61 0.37
CA ALA A 193 -9.08 -2.58 1.43
C ALA A 193 -9.12 -4.00 0.84
N PRO A 194 -7.96 -4.69 0.78
CA PRO A 194 -7.89 -6.07 0.30
C PRO A 194 -8.56 -7.05 1.27
N TRP A 195 -9.14 -8.13 0.70
CA TRP A 195 -9.53 -9.34 1.39
C TRP A 195 -8.36 -10.35 1.39
N TYR A 196 -8.62 -11.63 1.23
CA TYR A 196 -7.54 -12.62 1.06
C TYR A 196 -6.91 -12.49 -0.32
N ILE A 197 -5.62 -12.16 -0.32
CA ILE A 197 -4.77 -12.05 -1.51
C ILE A 197 -3.67 -13.12 -1.40
N ARG A 198 -3.35 -13.79 -2.49
CA ARG A 198 -2.31 -14.82 -2.56
C ARG A 198 -0.93 -14.21 -2.38
N THR A 199 -0.38 -14.34 -1.20
CA THR A 199 0.95 -13.84 -0.83
C THR A 199 1.66 -14.85 0.07
N GLN A 200 2.96 -14.67 0.27
CA GLN A 200 3.70 -15.49 1.25
C GLN A 200 3.12 -15.37 2.67
N ARG A 201 2.50 -14.24 3.01
CA ARG A 201 1.88 -14.03 4.34
C ARG A 201 0.61 -14.85 4.53
N THR A 202 -0.23 -14.92 3.52
CA THR A 202 -1.53 -15.59 3.58
C THR A 202 -1.42 -17.08 3.25
N GLY A 203 -0.37 -17.48 2.53
CA GLY A 203 -0.13 -18.87 2.11
C GLY A 203 -0.27 -19.91 3.22
N PRO A 204 0.39 -19.74 4.40
CA PRO A 204 0.25 -20.71 5.50
C PRO A 204 -1.19 -20.93 5.98
N ALA A 205 -2.00 -19.87 6.05
CA ALA A 205 -3.40 -19.99 6.46
C ALA A 205 -4.26 -20.61 5.36
N LEU A 206 -3.98 -20.31 4.10
CA LEU A 206 -4.73 -20.80 2.94
C LEU A 206 -4.28 -22.19 2.48
N SER A 207 -3.23 -22.76 3.07
CA SER A 207 -2.85 -24.16 2.85
C SER A 207 -3.68 -25.17 3.65
N ASP A 208 -4.46 -24.69 4.63
CA ASP A 208 -5.50 -25.47 5.31
C ASP A 208 -6.77 -25.49 4.42
N PRO A 209 -7.17 -26.66 3.87
CA PRO A 209 -8.30 -26.76 2.95
C PRO A 209 -9.63 -26.30 3.57
N ASP A 210 -9.89 -26.67 4.83
CA ASP A 210 -11.14 -26.31 5.52
C ASP A 210 -11.23 -24.80 5.71
N TYR A 211 -10.10 -24.17 6.06
CA TYR A 211 -10.06 -22.71 6.17
C TYR A 211 -10.17 -21.99 4.83
N LEU A 212 -9.57 -22.55 3.79
CA LEU A 212 -9.70 -22.03 2.42
C LEU A 212 -11.17 -22.08 1.97
N ASP A 213 -11.84 -23.21 2.16
CA ASP A 213 -13.26 -23.37 1.78
C ASP A 213 -14.14 -22.33 2.50
N GLU A 214 -13.94 -22.11 3.81
CA GLU A 214 -14.65 -21.06 4.54
C GLU A 214 -14.40 -19.64 3.97
N VAL A 215 -13.17 -19.35 3.53
CA VAL A 215 -12.84 -18.07 2.89
C VAL A 215 -13.55 -17.94 1.55
N LEU A 216 -13.56 -19.00 0.74
CA LEU A 216 -14.20 -19.02 -0.57
C LEU A 216 -15.73 -18.89 -0.47
N GLU A 217 -16.35 -19.57 0.50
CA GLU A 217 -17.81 -19.45 0.77
C GLU A 217 -18.22 -18.02 1.13
N ARG A 218 -17.31 -17.26 1.74
CA ARG A 218 -17.52 -15.84 2.09
C ARG A 218 -17.16 -14.87 0.98
N THR A 219 -16.63 -15.34 -0.13
CA THR A 219 -16.19 -14.53 -1.25
C THR A 219 -17.12 -14.72 -2.45
N PRO A 220 -17.98 -13.77 -2.81
CA PRO A 220 -18.91 -13.91 -3.94
C PRO A 220 -18.26 -14.31 -5.27
N MET A 221 -17.03 -13.85 -5.53
CA MET A 221 -16.27 -14.27 -6.73
C MET A 221 -15.73 -15.70 -6.64
N GLY A 222 -15.87 -16.41 -5.52
CA GLY A 222 -15.48 -17.81 -5.32
C GLY A 222 -13.99 -18.09 -5.46
N ARG A 223 -13.14 -17.09 -5.30
CA ARG A 223 -11.68 -17.24 -5.39
C ARG A 223 -10.95 -16.23 -4.50
N ILE A 224 -9.69 -16.50 -4.25
CA ILE A 224 -8.75 -15.56 -3.63
C ILE A 224 -8.31 -14.54 -4.68
N GLY A 225 -8.01 -13.31 -4.25
CA GLY A 225 -7.42 -12.30 -5.12
C GLY A 225 -5.91 -12.51 -5.31
N GLU A 226 -5.37 -11.91 -6.37
CA GLU A 226 -3.94 -11.88 -6.66
C GLU A 226 -3.36 -10.49 -6.35
N PRO A 227 -2.04 -10.39 -6.04
CA PRO A 227 -1.39 -9.10 -5.74
C PRO A 227 -1.59 -8.04 -6.82
N GLU A 228 -1.61 -8.44 -8.08
CA GLU A 228 -1.79 -7.57 -9.24
C GLU A 228 -3.18 -6.90 -9.27
N GLU A 229 -4.21 -7.58 -8.72
CA GLU A 229 -5.56 -7.02 -8.64
C GLU A 229 -5.63 -5.86 -7.62
N VAL A 230 -4.83 -5.94 -6.57
CA VAL A 230 -4.67 -4.82 -5.62
C VAL A 230 -3.82 -3.73 -6.23
N ALA A 231 -2.72 -4.09 -6.91
CA ALA A 231 -1.81 -3.16 -7.55
C ALA A 231 -2.52 -2.31 -8.63
N GLY A 232 -3.40 -2.90 -9.43
CA GLY A 232 -4.21 -2.18 -10.41
C GLY A 232 -5.10 -1.11 -9.79
N ALA A 233 -5.72 -1.41 -8.63
CA ALA A 233 -6.52 -0.42 -7.90
C ALA A 233 -5.64 0.71 -7.30
N VAL A 234 -4.48 0.37 -6.74
CA VAL A 234 -3.49 1.34 -6.24
C VAL A 234 -3.01 2.24 -7.37
N ALA A 235 -2.62 1.67 -8.49
CA ALA A 235 -2.14 2.41 -9.66
C ALA A 235 -3.23 3.36 -10.20
N PHE A 236 -4.48 2.90 -10.32
CA PHE A 236 -5.59 3.77 -10.70
C PHE A 236 -5.73 4.98 -9.78
N LEU A 237 -5.64 4.78 -8.46
CA LEU A 237 -5.71 5.87 -7.49
C LEU A 237 -4.51 6.83 -7.55
N CYS A 238 -3.37 6.39 -8.08
CA CYS A 238 -2.20 7.22 -8.34
C CYS A 238 -2.33 8.06 -9.62
N MET A 239 -3.12 7.60 -10.62
CA MET A 239 -3.22 8.24 -11.93
C MET A 239 -3.99 9.56 -11.92
N PRO A 240 -3.71 10.47 -12.89
CA PRO A 240 -4.56 11.63 -13.15
C PRO A 240 -6.01 11.27 -13.51
N ALA A 241 -6.27 10.05 -13.99
CA ALA A 241 -7.62 9.57 -14.29
C ALA A 241 -8.54 9.55 -13.05
N SER A 242 -7.97 9.44 -11.85
CA SER A 242 -8.66 9.48 -10.55
C SER A 242 -8.63 10.88 -9.88
N SER A 243 -8.40 11.96 -10.63
CA SER A 243 -8.18 13.32 -10.09
C SER A 243 -9.32 13.87 -9.23
N TYR A 244 -10.53 13.31 -9.32
CA TYR A 244 -11.67 13.71 -8.48
C TYR A 244 -12.02 12.67 -7.40
N ILE A 245 -11.07 11.75 -7.09
CA ILE A 245 -11.22 10.72 -6.06
C ILE A 245 -10.23 11.01 -4.93
N THR A 246 -10.75 11.37 -3.77
CA THR A 246 -10.00 11.50 -2.51
C THR A 246 -10.86 11.03 -1.34
N ALA A 247 -10.29 10.73 -0.18
CA ALA A 247 -10.94 10.18 1.01
C ALA A 247 -11.69 8.85 0.81
N SER A 248 -11.42 8.13 -0.27
CA SER A 248 -12.12 6.89 -0.60
C SER A 248 -11.36 5.67 -0.10
N VAL A 249 -12.11 4.65 0.34
CA VAL A 249 -11.58 3.31 0.63
C VAL A 249 -12.17 2.34 -0.38
N ILE A 250 -11.37 1.89 -1.34
CA ILE A 250 -11.80 0.96 -2.38
C ILE A 250 -11.58 -0.48 -1.91
N ALA A 251 -12.67 -1.24 -1.75
CA ALA A 251 -12.57 -2.67 -1.46
C ALA A 251 -12.05 -3.44 -2.68
N VAL A 252 -11.02 -4.27 -2.46
CA VAL A 252 -10.48 -5.23 -3.45
C VAL A 252 -10.64 -6.61 -2.82
N ASP A 253 -11.87 -7.11 -2.82
CA ASP A 253 -12.32 -8.15 -1.89
C ASP A 253 -13.21 -9.25 -2.51
N GLY A 254 -13.36 -9.25 -3.83
CA GLY A 254 -14.25 -10.22 -4.51
C GLY A 254 -15.71 -10.15 -4.05
N GLY A 255 -16.14 -9.03 -3.45
CA GLY A 255 -17.49 -8.80 -2.97
C GLY A 255 -17.71 -9.10 -1.49
N PHE A 256 -16.67 -9.51 -0.74
CA PHE A 256 -16.75 -9.95 0.65
C PHE A 256 -17.51 -8.96 1.56
N LEU A 257 -17.17 -7.67 1.54
CA LEU A 257 -17.80 -6.65 2.39
C LEU A 257 -19.28 -6.38 2.09
N ARG A 258 -19.76 -6.80 0.92
CA ARG A 258 -21.16 -6.62 0.48
C ARG A 258 -21.95 -7.91 0.49
N TYR A 259 -21.31 -9.04 0.83
CA TYR A 259 -21.96 -10.33 0.88
C TYR A 259 -22.85 -10.38 2.13
N GLY A 260 -24.13 -10.13 1.89
CA GLY A 260 -25.18 -10.31 2.88
C GLY A 260 -25.69 -11.76 2.90
N PHE A 261 -26.93 -11.91 3.22
CA PHE A 261 -27.59 -13.21 3.12
C PHE A 261 -27.84 -13.57 1.67
#